data_8bb4b5141c24b19e26adba2652daf956
#
_entry.id   8bb4b5141c24b19e26adba2652daf956
#
_cell.length_a   1.000
_cell.length_b   1.000
_cell.length_c   1.000
_cell.angle_alpha   90.00
_cell.angle_beta   90.00
_cell.angle_gamma   90.00
#
_symmetry.space_group_name_H-M   'P 1'
#
loop_
_entity.id
_entity.type
_entity.pdbx_description
1 polymer ?
#
loop_
_entity_poly.entity_id
_entity_poly.type
_entity_poly.pdbx_seq_one_letter_code
_entity_poly.pdbx_strand_id
1 'polypeptide(L)'
;MLENGSLRNCCDPGGRGRFGLAEQEAAGAPRPAWVVPVLSSVLIFTTVVDILGNLLVIVSVFKNRKLRNSGNAFVVSLALADLVVALYPYPLVLLAIFHNGWTLGEMHCKASGFVMGLSVIGSIFNITAIAINRYCYICHSFAYDKVYSCWNTMLYVSLVWVLTVIATVPNFFVGSLKYDPRVYSCTFVQTASSYYTIAVVVIHFIIPITIVSFCYLRIWGLVLQVRRRVKSETKPRLKPSDFRNFLTMFVVFVIFAFCWAPLNFIGLAVAINPMEMAPKVPEWLFIISYFMAYFNSCLNAIIYGLLNQNFRNEYKRILLSLWMPRLFFQDTSKGGTDGQKSRPSPALNNNDQMKTNTL
;
A
#
# COMPACT_ATOMS: atom_id res chain seq x y z
N MET A 1 -30.42 41.07 -60.69
CA MET A 1 -31.21 39.90 -60.27
C MET A 1 -30.77 39.57 -58.87
N LEU A 2 -31.70 39.88 -57.92
CA LEU A 2 -31.53 39.75 -56.48
C LEU A 2 -32.00 38.35 -56.07
N GLU A 3 -31.19 37.56 -55.40
CA GLU A 3 -31.63 36.35 -54.79
C GLU A 3 -31.57 36.47 -53.27
N ASN A 4 -32.73 36.22 -52.68
CA ASN A 4 -33.06 36.32 -51.27
C ASN A 4 -32.30 35.26 -50.45
N GLY A 5 -31.44 35.68 -49.53
CA GLY A 5 -30.94 34.88 -48.43
C GLY A 5 -31.91 34.94 -47.24
N SER A 6 -32.64 33.86 -47.01
CA SER A 6 -33.55 33.67 -45.91
C SER A 6 -32.83 33.66 -44.56
N LEU A 7 -33.13 34.63 -43.70
CA LEU A 7 -32.81 34.63 -42.27
C LEU A 7 -33.57 33.48 -41.57
N ARG A 8 -32.87 32.45 -41.17
CA ARG A 8 -33.41 31.42 -40.29
C ARG A 8 -33.33 31.86 -38.82
N ASN A 9 -34.46 31.87 -38.21
CA ASN A 9 -34.77 32.25 -36.86
C ASN A 9 -33.87 31.51 -35.83
N CYS A 10 -33.22 32.26 -34.95
CA CYS A 10 -32.51 31.82 -33.74
C CYS A 10 -33.46 31.63 -32.56
N CYS A 11 -34.49 30.78 -32.65
CA CYS A 11 -35.27 30.35 -31.49
C CYS A 11 -35.86 28.98 -31.75
N ASP A 12 -35.08 27.96 -31.51
CA ASP A 12 -35.55 26.58 -31.46
C ASP A 12 -35.53 26.12 -29.98
N PRO A 13 -36.71 25.83 -29.38
CA PRO A 13 -36.79 25.39 -27.94
C PRO A 13 -36.49 23.90 -27.77
N GLY A 14 -35.56 23.35 -28.52
CA GLY A 14 -35.17 21.95 -28.57
C GLY A 14 -33.81 21.64 -27.93
N GLY A 15 -33.35 22.42 -26.94
CA GLY A 15 -32.01 22.27 -26.31
C GLY A 15 -31.77 21.02 -25.49
N ARG A 16 -32.61 19.97 -25.59
CA ARG A 16 -32.37 18.66 -24.90
C ARG A 16 -31.57 17.64 -25.73
N GLY A 17 -31.32 17.90 -27.00
CA GLY A 17 -30.64 16.93 -27.86
C GLY A 17 -29.11 17.07 -27.96
N ARG A 18 -28.53 18.19 -27.55
CA ARG A 18 -27.08 18.44 -27.70
C ARG A 18 -26.24 17.98 -26.53
N PHE A 19 -26.82 17.90 -25.34
CA PHE A 19 -26.10 17.31 -24.18
C PHE A 19 -25.96 15.79 -24.30
N GLY A 20 -26.95 15.09 -24.86
CA GLY A 20 -26.89 13.64 -25.07
C GLY A 20 -25.91 13.20 -26.16
N LEU A 21 -25.63 14.05 -27.16
CA LEU A 21 -24.69 13.72 -28.24
C LEU A 21 -23.23 13.90 -27.82
N ALA A 22 -22.93 14.89 -26.95
CA ALA A 22 -21.59 15.07 -26.38
C ALA A 22 -21.23 13.99 -25.34
N GLU A 23 -22.21 13.43 -24.64
CA GLU A 23 -22.03 12.27 -23.76
C GLU A 23 -21.86 10.97 -24.55
N GLN A 24 -22.43 10.87 -25.73
CA GLN A 24 -22.35 9.69 -26.59
C GLN A 24 -21.05 9.64 -27.42
N GLU A 25 -20.41 10.78 -27.71
CA GLU A 25 -19.09 10.83 -28.35
C GLU A 25 -17.94 10.47 -27.39
N ALA A 26 -18.17 10.51 -26.08
CA ALA A 26 -17.23 10.00 -25.08
C ALA A 26 -17.32 8.47 -24.87
N ALA A 27 -18.31 7.80 -25.46
CA ALA A 27 -18.36 6.35 -25.54
C ALA A 27 -17.41 5.90 -26.64
N GLY A 28 -16.17 5.58 -26.24
CA GLY A 28 -15.16 5.00 -27.13
C GLY A 28 -15.69 3.81 -27.95
N ALA A 29 -15.03 3.46 -29.05
CA ALA A 29 -15.38 2.34 -29.91
C ALA A 29 -15.79 1.11 -29.07
N PRO A 30 -16.81 0.33 -29.52
CA PRO A 30 -17.30 -0.81 -28.73
C PRO A 30 -16.16 -1.77 -28.44
N ARG A 31 -15.86 -1.94 -27.13
CA ARG A 31 -14.78 -2.80 -26.68
C ARG A 31 -15.12 -4.25 -26.93
N PRO A 32 -14.12 -5.11 -27.21
CA PRO A 32 -14.33 -6.55 -27.31
C PRO A 32 -15.07 -7.13 -26.11
N ALA A 33 -16.01 -8.02 -26.33
CA ALA A 33 -16.88 -8.60 -25.28
C ALA A 33 -16.10 -9.28 -24.12
N TRP A 34 -14.86 -9.71 -24.35
CA TRP A 34 -14.01 -10.32 -23.33
C TRP A 34 -13.39 -9.31 -22.34
N VAL A 35 -13.33 -8.04 -22.67
CA VAL A 35 -12.68 -6.99 -21.84
C VAL A 35 -13.41 -6.81 -20.51
N VAL A 36 -14.73 -6.68 -20.54
CA VAL A 36 -15.55 -6.52 -19.32
C VAL A 36 -15.38 -7.67 -18.34
N PRO A 37 -15.54 -8.96 -18.73
CA PRO A 37 -15.37 -10.07 -17.79
C PRO A 37 -13.92 -10.18 -17.27
N VAL A 38 -12.91 -9.90 -18.09
CA VAL A 38 -11.50 -9.95 -17.63
C VAL A 38 -11.22 -8.85 -16.61
N LEU A 39 -11.55 -7.58 -16.92
CA LEU A 39 -11.32 -6.48 -16.00
C LEU A 39 -12.09 -6.64 -14.69
N SER A 40 -13.35 -7.08 -14.77
CA SER A 40 -14.17 -7.33 -13.58
C SER A 40 -13.58 -8.46 -12.72
N SER A 41 -13.16 -9.56 -13.34
CA SER A 41 -12.59 -10.72 -12.62
C SER A 41 -11.29 -10.32 -11.89
N VAL A 42 -10.41 -9.60 -12.58
CA VAL A 42 -9.15 -9.11 -12.00
C VAL A 42 -9.43 -8.16 -10.83
N LEU A 43 -10.37 -7.22 -11.01
CA LEU A 43 -10.70 -6.25 -9.96
C LEU A 43 -11.39 -6.90 -8.76
N ILE A 44 -12.32 -7.85 -8.98
CA ILE A 44 -12.95 -8.62 -7.89
C ILE A 44 -11.89 -9.40 -7.12
N PHE A 45 -11.02 -10.13 -7.80
CA PHE A 45 -9.93 -10.85 -7.17
C PHE A 45 -9.04 -9.92 -6.34
N THR A 46 -8.60 -8.80 -6.92
CA THR A 46 -7.78 -7.79 -6.24
C THR A 46 -8.49 -7.28 -5.00
N THR A 47 -9.77 -6.88 -5.09
CA THR A 47 -10.54 -6.33 -3.98
C THR A 47 -10.69 -7.34 -2.83
N VAL A 48 -11.03 -8.59 -3.15
CA VAL A 48 -11.21 -9.64 -2.14
C VAL A 48 -9.89 -9.95 -1.43
N VAL A 49 -8.81 -10.12 -2.18
CA VAL A 49 -7.48 -10.41 -1.62
C VAL A 49 -6.95 -9.22 -0.81
N ASP A 50 -7.20 -7.99 -1.27
CA ASP A 50 -6.84 -6.76 -0.58
C ASP A 50 -7.54 -6.67 0.78
N ILE A 51 -8.87 -6.79 0.81
CA ILE A 51 -9.64 -6.72 2.07
C ILE A 51 -9.19 -7.82 3.04
N LEU A 52 -9.18 -9.08 2.61
CA LEU A 52 -8.83 -10.20 3.49
C LEU A 52 -7.37 -10.13 3.93
N GLY A 53 -6.46 -9.80 3.03
CA GLY A 53 -5.02 -9.72 3.31
C GLY A 53 -4.69 -8.61 4.29
N ASN A 54 -5.19 -7.40 4.07
CA ASN A 54 -4.89 -6.26 4.94
C ASN A 54 -5.59 -6.37 6.30
N LEU A 55 -6.78 -6.96 6.37
CA LEU A 55 -7.40 -7.32 7.65
C LEU A 55 -6.55 -8.35 8.43
N LEU A 56 -5.98 -9.36 7.74
CA LEU A 56 -5.06 -10.31 8.38
C LEU A 56 -3.80 -9.62 8.91
N VAL A 57 -3.22 -8.66 8.18
CA VAL A 57 -2.09 -7.85 8.66
C VAL A 57 -2.45 -7.15 9.97
N ILE A 58 -3.56 -6.41 9.98
CA ILE A 58 -4.00 -5.61 11.12
C ILE A 58 -4.26 -6.51 12.33
N VAL A 59 -5.08 -7.56 12.17
CA VAL A 59 -5.43 -8.49 13.24
C VAL A 59 -4.18 -9.20 13.79
N SER A 60 -3.22 -9.57 12.93
CA SER A 60 -1.97 -10.20 13.36
C SER A 60 -1.15 -9.32 14.27
N VAL A 61 -1.02 -8.02 13.96
CA VAL A 61 -0.28 -7.07 14.79
C VAL A 61 -0.99 -6.83 16.12
N PHE A 62 -2.33 -6.69 16.11
CA PHE A 62 -3.09 -6.50 17.35
C PHE A 62 -3.13 -7.76 18.25
N LYS A 63 -3.15 -8.96 17.67
CA LYS A 63 -3.23 -10.22 18.42
C LYS A 63 -1.88 -10.67 18.99
N ASN A 64 -0.78 -10.42 18.26
CA ASN A 64 0.56 -10.89 18.65
C ASN A 64 1.43 -9.75 19.19
N ARG A 65 1.74 -9.81 20.51
CA ARG A 65 2.61 -8.80 21.16
C ARG A 65 4.00 -8.69 20.54
N LYS A 66 4.54 -9.78 19.94
CA LYS A 66 5.85 -9.77 19.27
C LYS A 66 5.84 -8.95 17.96
N LEU A 67 4.66 -8.74 17.36
CA LEU A 67 4.47 -7.91 16.18
C LEU A 67 4.20 -6.44 16.51
N ARG A 68 3.92 -6.10 17.77
CA ARG A 68 3.67 -4.72 18.22
C ARG A 68 4.98 -3.97 18.42
N ASN A 69 5.58 -3.52 17.33
CA ASN A 69 6.77 -2.69 17.34
C ASN A 69 6.57 -1.46 16.43
N SER A 70 7.42 -0.44 16.59
CA SER A 70 7.33 0.82 15.87
C SER A 70 7.32 0.65 14.34
N GLY A 71 8.13 -0.27 13.81
CA GLY A 71 8.14 -0.54 12.38
C GLY A 71 6.83 -1.12 11.86
N ASN A 72 6.17 -1.98 12.65
CA ASN A 72 4.89 -2.57 12.25
C ASN A 72 3.69 -1.62 12.46
N ALA A 73 3.83 -0.52 13.21
CA ALA A 73 2.83 0.53 13.25
C ALA A 73 2.62 1.16 11.85
N PHE A 74 3.71 1.41 11.11
CA PHE A 74 3.63 1.87 9.72
C PHE A 74 3.10 0.80 8.77
N VAL A 75 3.36 -0.49 9.04
CA VAL A 75 2.77 -1.60 8.27
C VAL A 75 1.24 -1.65 8.45
N VAL A 76 0.74 -1.43 9.67
CA VAL A 76 -0.71 -1.30 9.93
C VAL A 76 -1.28 -0.07 9.23
N SER A 77 -0.56 1.06 9.28
CA SER A 77 -0.96 2.29 8.59
C SER A 77 -1.02 2.09 7.06
N LEU A 78 -0.07 1.37 6.48
CA LEU A 78 -0.08 0.97 5.06
C LEU A 78 -1.29 0.08 4.75
N ALA A 79 -1.57 -0.92 5.58
CA ALA A 79 -2.72 -1.79 5.42
C ALA A 79 -4.06 -1.03 5.50
N LEU A 80 -4.14 0.03 6.31
CA LEU A 80 -5.32 0.91 6.35
C LEU A 80 -5.47 1.73 5.06
N ALA A 81 -4.37 2.23 4.48
CA ALA A 81 -4.40 2.93 3.20
C ALA A 81 -4.91 2.03 2.07
N ASP A 82 -4.48 0.76 2.05
CA ASP A 82 -4.92 -0.24 1.08
C ASP A 82 -6.41 -0.61 1.29
N LEU A 83 -6.86 -0.81 2.53
CA LEU A 83 -8.26 -1.09 2.83
C LEU A 83 -9.22 0.02 2.40
N VAL A 84 -8.83 1.28 2.54
CA VAL A 84 -9.68 2.42 2.17
C VAL A 84 -10.00 2.40 0.68
N VAL A 85 -9.04 2.07 -0.19
CA VAL A 85 -9.27 1.98 -1.63
C VAL A 85 -10.08 0.74 -2.01
N ALA A 86 -9.87 -0.39 -1.33
CA ALA A 86 -10.60 -1.63 -1.58
C ALA A 86 -12.08 -1.55 -1.18
N LEU A 87 -12.40 -0.77 -0.13
CA LEU A 87 -13.77 -0.68 0.41
C LEU A 87 -14.64 0.36 -0.30
N TYR A 88 -14.08 1.39 -0.91
CA TYR A 88 -14.88 2.44 -1.54
C TYR A 88 -14.60 2.61 -3.03
N PRO A 89 -13.40 2.99 -3.53
CA PRO A 89 -13.18 3.17 -4.96
C PRO A 89 -13.35 1.90 -5.80
N TYR A 90 -12.79 0.75 -5.39
CA TYR A 90 -12.83 -0.46 -6.22
C TYR A 90 -14.25 -0.99 -6.49
N PRO A 91 -15.18 -1.03 -5.53
CA PRO A 91 -16.59 -1.34 -5.81
C PRO A 91 -17.25 -0.38 -6.79
N LEU A 92 -16.90 0.93 -6.74
CA LEU A 92 -17.44 1.91 -7.68
C LEU A 92 -16.89 1.74 -9.09
N VAL A 93 -15.60 1.40 -9.23
CA VAL A 93 -15.00 1.05 -10.53
C VAL A 93 -15.66 -0.20 -11.10
N LEU A 94 -15.91 -1.22 -10.25
CA LEU A 94 -16.59 -2.45 -10.67
C LEU A 94 -18.01 -2.16 -11.17
N LEU A 95 -18.73 -1.28 -10.47
CA LEU A 95 -20.06 -0.83 -10.88
C LEU A 95 -20.00 -0.10 -12.25
N ALA A 96 -19.00 0.77 -12.44
CA ALA A 96 -18.78 1.47 -13.70
C ALA A 96 -18.45 0.50 -14.86
N ILE A 97 -17.69 -0.56 -14.61
CA ILE A 97 -17.42 -1.62 -15.60
C ILE A 97 -18.72 -2.31 -16.02
N PHE A 98 -19.57 -2.70 -15.07
CA PHE A 98 -20.83 -3.40 -15.36
C PHE A 98 -21.85 -2.52 -16.09
N HIS A 99 -21.90 -1.22 -15.80
CA HIS A 99 -22.80 -0.28 -16.47
C HIS A 99 -22.18 0.35 -17.73
N ASN A 100 -20.97 -0.06 -18.09
CA ASN A 100 -20.19 0.54 -19.19
C ASN A 100 -20.10 2.07 -19.13
N GLY A 101 -20.02 2.61 -17.91
CA GLY A 101 -19.94 4.05 -17.68
C GLY A 101 -20.18 4.44 -16.23
N TRP A 102 -19.93 5.69 -15.91
CA TRP A 102 -20.10 6.23 -14.57
C TRP A 102 -21.53 6.74 -14.38
N THR A 103 -22.29 6.14 -13.47
CA THR A 103 -23.71 6.45 -13.23
C THR A 103 -23.99 7.19 -11.92
N LEU A 104 -22.98 7.35 -11.05
CA LEU A 104 -23.15 7.85 -9.67
C LEU A 104 -23.02 9.37 -9.53
N GLY A 105 -22.84 10.08 -10.64
CA GLY A 105 -22.69 11.54 -10.63
C GLY A 105 -21.29 12.05 -10.27
N GLU A 106 -21.10 13.35 -10.44
CA GLU A 106 -19.79 14.00 -10.35
C GLU A 106 -19.19 13.97 -8.93
N MET A 107 -20.04 14.10 -7.90
CA MET A 107 -19.59 14.14 -6.50
C MET A 107 -18.94 12.82 -6.08
N HIS A 108 -19.59 11.70 -6.38
CA HIS A 108 -18.99 10.37 -6.11
C HIS A 108 -17.76 10.10 -6.95
N CYS A 109 -17.70 10.63 -8.17
CA CYS A 109 -16.51 10.56 -9.02
C CYS A 109 -15.32 11.27 -8.35
N LYS A 110 -15.49 12.52 -7.98
CA LYS A 110 -14.44 13.29 -7.30
C LYS A 110 -14.03 12.66 -5.96
N ALA A 111 -14.99 12.18 -5.17
CA ALA A 111 -14.73 11.50 -3.91
C ALA A 111 -13.96 10.20 -4.11
N SER A 112 -14.34 9.38 -5.09
CA SER A 112 -13.61 8.15 -5.43
C SER A 112 -12.18 8.43 -5.87
N GLY A 113 -11.98 9.38 -6.77
CA GLY A 113 -10.65 9.80 -7.21
C GLY A 113 -9.79 10.37 -6.07
N PHE A 114 -10.39 11.13 -5.16
CA PHE A 114 -9.71 11.64 -3.97
C PHE A 114 -9.26 10.52 -3.03
N VAL A 115 -10.15 9.56 -2.75
CA VAL A 115 -9.83 8.41 -1.89
C VAL A 115 -8.75 7.53 -2.53
N MET A 116 -8.76 7.35 -3.86
CA MET A 116 -7.65 6.70 -4.57
C MET A 116 -6.34 7.45 -4.35
N GLY A 117 -6.34 8.77 -4.48
CA GLY A 117 -5.17 9.62 -4.22
C GLY A 117 -4.67 9.47 -2.79
N LEU A 118 -5.57 9.46 -1.79
CA LEU A 118 -5.21 9.23 -0.38
C LEU A 118 -4.54 7.86 -0.19
N SER A 119 -5.07 6.81 -0.79
CA SER A 119 -4.48 5.47 -0.69
C SER A 119 -3.09 5.42 -1.31
N VAL A 120 -2.93 5.94 -2.53
CA VAL A 120 -1.65 5.91 -3.27
C VAL A 120 -0.57 6.71 -2.57
N ILE A 121 -0.86 7.98 -2.25
CA ILE A 121 0.10 8.88 -1.59
C ILE A 121 0.38 8.39 -0.17
N GLY A 122 -0.65 7.94 0.54
CA GLY A 122 -0.51 7.33 1.86
C GLY A 122 0.38 6.09 1.84
N SER A 123 0.23 5.23 0.83
CA SER A 123 1.05 4.02 0.70
C SER A 123 2.52 4.34 0.47
N ILE A 124 2.87 5.25 -0.46
CA ILE A 124 4.28 5.61 -0.69
C ILE A 124 4.90 6.32 0.51
N PHE A 125 4.15 7.19 1.21
CA PHE A 125 4.65 7.84 2.41
C PHE A 125 4.84 6.85 3.57
N ASN A 126 3.96 5.86 3.74
CA ASN A 126 4.15 4.77 4.70
C ASN A 126 5.36 3.89 4.34
N ILE A 127 5.53 3.51 3.07
CA ILE A 127 6.71 2.76 2.60
C ILE A 127 7.99 3.55 2.88
N THR A 128 7.98 4.86 2.64
CA THR A 128 9.11 5.76 2.95
C THR A 128 9.40 5.79 4.44
N ALA A 129 8.38 5.95 5.27
CA ALA A 129 8.52 5.93 6.73
C ALA A 129 9.04 4.56 7.23
N ILE A 130 8.57 3.45 6.66
CA ILE A 130 9.10 2.09 6.94
C ILE A 130 10.59 2.02 6.60
N ALA A 131 11.00 2.51 5.44
CA ALA A 131 12.41 2.48 5.01
C ALA A 131 13.31 3.29 5.93
N ILE A 132 12.88 4.51 6.31
CA ILE A 132 13.59 5.35 7.29
C ILE A 132 13.65 4.67 8.66
N ASN A 133 12.54 4.10 9.14
CA ASN A 133 12.51 3.36 10.39
C ASN A 133 13.51 2.19 10.38
N ARG A 134 13.57 1.41 9.29
CA ARG A 134 14.54 0.30 9.15
C ARG A 134 15.98 0.80 9.05
N TYR A 135 16.22 1.89 8.36
CA TYR A 135 17.53 2.52 8.31
C TYR A 135 17.99 2.96 9.70
N CYS A 136 17.15 3.64 10.47
CA CYS A 136 17.46 4.04 11.84
C CYS A 136 17.68 2.82 12.75
N TYR A 137 16.85 1.79 12.65
CA TYR A 137 16.97 0.56 13.46
C TYR A 137 18.28 -0.17 13.22
N ILE A 138 18.70 -0.30 11.97
CA ILE A 138 19.88 -1.10 11.58
C ILE A 138 21.17 -0.29 11.64
N CYS A 139 21.16 0.96 11.13
CA CYS A 139 22.36 1.78 11.02
C CYS A 139 22.61 2.68 12.23
N HIS A 140 21.58 3.03 13.01
CA HIS A 140 21.63 3.93 14.15
C HIS A 140 20.95 3.36 15.39
N SER A 141 21.19 2.08 15.67
CA SER A 141 20.51 1.32 16.74
C SER A 141 20.63 1.95 18.12
N PHE A 142 21.72 2.66 18.41
CA PHE A 142 21.94 3.34 19.71
C PHE A 142 20.93 4.48 19.98
N ALA A 143 20.52 5.20 18.95
CA ALA A 143 19.56 6.29 19.07
C ALA A 143 18.11 5.86 18.81
N TYR A 144 17.90 4.63 18.32
CA TYR A 144 16.62 4.18 17.81
C TYR A 144 15.50 4.23 18.85
N ASP A 145 15.71 3.71 20.05
CA ASP A 145 14.68 3.63 21.09
C ASP A 145 14.22 5.02 21.56
N LYS A 146 15.12 6.02 21.51
CA LYS A 146 14.80 7.42 21.82
C LYS A 146 13.96 8.06 20.71
N VAL A 147 14.33 7.82 19.45
CA VAL A 147 13.65 8.41 18.28
C VAL A 147 12.31 7.74 18.03
N TYR A 148 12.22 6.42 18.13
CA TYR A 148 11.03 5.63 17.87
C TYR A 148 10.36 5.11 19.15
N SER A 149 10.19 5.98 20.15
CA SER A 149 9.31 5.70 21.29
C SER A 149 7.87 5.48 20.82
N CYS A 150 7.02 4.87 21.65
CA CYS A 150 5.62 4.64 21.30
C CYS A 150 4.90 5.94 20.91
N TRP A 151 5.09 7.00 21.69
CA TRP A 151 4.48 8.31 21.41
C TRP A 151 4.99 8.94 20.10
N ASN A 152 6.31 8.96 19.90
CA ASN A 152 6.91 9.52 18.69
C ASN A 152 6.46 8.73 17.44
N THR A 153 6.32 7.41 17.55
CA THR A 153 5.85 6.57 16.44
C THR A 153 4.43 6.94 16.05
N MET A 154 3.53 7.13 17.02
CA MET A 154 2.16 7.58 16.74
C MET A 154 2.14 8.98 16.11
N LEU A 155 3.00 9.88 16.58
CA LEU A 155 3.16 11.21 15.98
C LEU A 155 3.63 11.11 14.51
N TYR A 156 4.60 10.25 14.20
CA TYR A 156 5.08 10.06 12.83
C TYR A 156 4.01 9.44 11.92
N VAL A 157 3.23 8.46 12.41
CA VAL A 157 2.09 7.91 11.66
C VAL A 157 1.06 9.00 11.38
N SER A 158 0.72 9.82 12.38
CA SER A 158 -0.19 10.95 12.21
C SER A 158 0.34 11.97 11.21
N LEU A 159 1.65 12.27 11.24
CA LEU A 159 2.30 13.15 10.28
C LEU A 159 2.21 12.62 8.85
N VAL A 160 2.40 11.32 8.64
CA VAL A 160 2.23 10.67 7.33
C VAL A 160 0.83 10.94 6.78
N TRP A 161 -0.23 10.79 7.60
CA TRP A 161 -1.60 11.02 7.14
C TRP A 161 -1.91 12.51 6.91
N VAL A 162 -1.41 13.40 7.75
CA VAL A 162 -1.53 14.85 7.55
C VAL A 162 -0.88 15.27 6.23
N LEU A 163 0.35 14.81 5.96
CA LEU A 163 1.04 15.08 4.70
C LEU A 163 0.31 14.47 3.51
N THR A 164 -0.26 13.28 3.67
CA THR A 164 -1.07 12.62 2.63
C THR A 164 -2.29 13.47 2.25
N VAL A 165 -3.03 13.97 3.24
CA VAL A 165 -4.19 14.83 3.01
C VAL A 165 -3.77 16.13 2.33
N ILE A 166 -2.74 16.81 2.85
CA ILE A 166 -2.20 18.06 2.26
C ILE A 166 -1.79 17.83 0.80
N ALA A 167 -1.16 16.70 0.49
CA ALA A 167 -0.72 16.35 -0.85
C ALA A 167 -1.88 16.01 -1.81
N THR A 168 -3.00 15.51 -1.29
CA THR A 168 -4.15 15.07 -2.11
C THR A 168 -5.16 16.21 -2.35
N VAL A 169 -5.34 17.11 -1.38
CA VAL A 169 -6.33 18.21 -1.44
C VAL A 169 -6.22 19.10 -2.67
N PRO A 170 -5.04 19.48 -3.18
CA PRO A 170 -4.91 20.34 -4.36
C PRO A 170 -5.58 19.78 -5.63
N ASN A 171 -5.78 18.45 -5.73
CA ASN A 171 -6.45 17.82 -6.87
C ASN A 171 -7.88 18.33 -7.09
N PHE A 172 -8.58 18.74 -6.03
CA PHE A 172 -9.92 19.33 -6.15
C PHE A 172 -9.88 20.71 -6.81
N PHE A 173 -8.89 21.53 -6.47
CA PHE A 173 -8.78 22.90 -6.95
C PHE A 173 -8.23 22.98 -8.38
N VAL A 174 -7.34 22.06 -8.74
CA VAL A 174 -6.79 21.97 -10.11
C VAL A 174 -7.79 21.36 -11.09
N GLY A 175 -8.85 20.69 -10.59
CA GLY A 175 -9.82 19.99 -11.43
C GLY A 175 -9.25 18.79 -12.15
N SER A 176 -8.24 18.14 -11.52
CA SER A 176 -7.55 16.98 -12.10
C SER A 176 -8.27 15.65 -11.87
N LEU A 177 -9.37 15.62 -11.12
CA LEU A 177 -10.14 14.41 -10.85
C LEU A 177 -11.35 14.34 -11.80
N LYS A 178 -11.27 13.47 -12.80
CA LYS A 178 -12.34 13.27 -13.79
C LYS A 178 -12.49 11.78 -14.11
N TYR A 179 -13.67 11.43 -14.59
CA TYR A 179 -13.92 10.08 -15.11
C TYR A 179 -13.11 9.83 -16.37
N ASP A 180 -12.38 8.71 -16.38
CA ASP A 180 -11.66 8.23 -17.55
C ASP A 180 -12.32 6.92 -18.03
N PRO A 181 -12.99 6.93 -19.20
CA PRO A 181 -13.69 5.76 -19.72
C PRO A 181 -12.74 4.60 -20.06
N ARG A 182 -11.44 4.86 -20.28
CA ARG A 182 -10.46 3.81 -20.59
C ARG A 182 -10.28 2.82 -19.45
N VAL A 183 -10.34 3.32 -18.20
CA VAL A 183 -10.12 2.54 -16.98
C VAL A 183 -11.37 2.41 -16.12
N TYR A 184 -12.53 2.92 -16.58
CA TYR A 184 -13.80 2.92 -15.85
C TYR A 184 -13.72 3.56 -14.45
N SER A 185 -12.84 4.51 -14.27
CA SER A 185 -12.53 5.08 -12.96
C SER A 185 -12.43 6.59 -13.02
N CYS A 186 -12.74 7.23 -11.90
CA CYS A 186 -12.46 8.64 -11.69
C CYS A 186 -11.03 8.78 -11.20
N THR A 187 -10.17 9.25 -12.07
CA THR A 187 -8.72 9.24 -11.88
C THR A 187 -8.11 10.63 -12.06
N PHE A 188 -6.82 10.70 -11.79
CA PHE A 188 -6.00 11.88 -12.02
C PHE A 188 -5.77 12.09 -13.53
N VAL A 189 -6.20 13.25 -14.04
CA VAL A 189 -6.02 13.66 -15.42
C VAL A 189 -4.71 14.42 -15.59
N GLN A 190 -3.74 13.79 -16.26
CA GLN A 190 -2.39 14.33 -16.46
C GLN A 190 -2.34 15.61 -17.29
N THR A 191 -3.34 15.81 -18.16
CA THR A 191 -3.42 16.98 -19.07
C THR A 191 -4.13 18.18 -18.44
N ALA A 192 -4.70 18.06 -17.23
CA ALA A 192 -5.37 19.18 -16.57
C ALA A 192 -4.40 20.36 -16.30
N SER A 193 -3.18 20.06 -15.90
CA SER A 193 -2.08 21.01 -15.76
C SER A 193 -0.76 20.27 -15.82
N SER A 194 0.06 20.54 -16.84
CA SER A 194 1.38 19.92 -17.01
C SER A 194 2.31 20.18 -15.84
N TYR A 195 2.39 21.44 -15.37
CA TYR A 195 3.23 21.80 -14.24
C TYR A 195 2.80 21.08 -12.96
N TYR A 196 1.49 20.99 -12.71
CA TYR A 196 0.97 20.28 -11.54
C TYR A 196 1.27 18.79 -11.64
N THR A 197 1.09 18.16 -12.78
CA THR A 197 1.40 16.74 -13.00
C THR A 197 2.88 16.45 -12.79
N ILE A 198 3.78 17.29 -13.31
CA ILE A 198 5.23 17.15 -13.06
C ILE A 198 5.53 17.26 -11.57
N ALA A 199 4.95 18.26 -10.87
CA ALA A 199 5.13 18.42 -9.43
C ALA A 199 4.62 17.20 -8.64
N VAL A 200 3.45 16.67 -8.99
CA VAL A 200 2.88 15.46 -8.38
C VAL A 200 3.82 14.27 -8.56
N VAL A 201 4.29 13.99 -9.77
CA VAL A 201 5.20 12.87 -10.03
C VAL A 201 6.52 13.03 -9.27
N VAL A 202 7.10 14.23 -9.27
CA VAL A 202 8.36 14.49 -8.57
C VAL A 202 8.20 14.32 -7.05
N ILE A 203 7.19 14.95 -6.47
CA ILE A 203 7.00 14.99 -5.01
C ILE A 203 6.50 13.64 -4.47
N HIS A 204 5.56 12.98 -5.17
CA HIS A 204 4.89 11.78 -4.66
C HIS A 204 5.49 10.47 -5.18
N PHE A 205 6.40 10.51 -6.16
CA PHE A 205 7.03 9.30 -6.68
C PHE A 205 8.56 9.40 -6.67
N ILE A 206 9.16 10.37 -7.35
CA ILE A 206 10.62 10.43 -7.53
C ILE A 206 11.34 10.67 -6.20
N ILE A 207 10.93 11.67 -5.41
CA ILE A 207 11.56 11.99 -4.11
C ILE A 207 11.42 10.82 -3.13
N PRO A 208 10.22 10.25 -2.88
CA PRO A 208 10.08 9.09 -2.01
C PRO A 208 10.93 7.89 -2.45
N ILE A 209 10.92 7.54 -3.73
CA ILE A 209 11.74 6.42 -4.26
C ILE A 209 13.22 6.69 -4.03
N THR A 210 13.69 7.91 -4.21
CA THR A 210 15.09 8.28 -3.97
C THR A 210 15.46 8.12 -2.49
N ILE A 211 14.62 8.58 -1.56
CA ILE A 211 14.82 8.42 -0.12
C ILE A 211 14.86 6.93 0.26
N VAL A 212 13.90 6.16 -0.22
CA VAL A 212 13.81 4.72 0.07
C VAL A 212 15.03 3.98 -0.48
N SER A 213 15.42 4.28 -1.72
CA SER A 213 16.62 3.71 -2.35
C SER A 213 17.89 4.03 -1.56
N PHE A 214 18.04 5.28 -1.11
CA PHE A 214 19.15 5.67 -0.23
C PHE A 214 19.17 4.84 1.06
N CYS A 215 18.04 4.73 1.76
CA CYS A 215 17.94 3.95 3.00
C CYS A 215 18.35 2.48 2.78
N TYR A 216 17.82 1.83 1.75
CA TYR A 216 18.13 0.43 1.47
C TYR A 216 19.56 0.20 0.98
N LEU A 217 20.11 1.10 0.17
CA LEU A 217 21.52 1.02 -0.24
C LEU A 217 22.47 1.15 0.95
N ARG A 218 22.18 2.05 1.89
CA ARG A 218 22.98 2.21 3.13
C ARG A 218 22.89 0.96 4.01
N ILE A 219 21.70 0.40 4.19
CA ILE A 219 21.52 -0.85 4.95
C ILE A 219 22.29 -1.99 4.28
N TRP A 220 22.17 -2.13 2.95
CA TRP A 220 22.84 -3.18 2.20
C TRP A 220 24.36 -3.06 2.29
N GLY A 221 24.89 -1.84 2.16
CA GLY A 221 26.32 -1.56 2.35
C GLY A 221 26.82 -1.99 3.72
N LEU A 222 26.08 -1.68 4.80
CA LEU A 222 26.41 -2.11 6.16
C LEU A 222 26.39 -3.64 6.31
N VAL A 223 25.37 -4.30 5.77
CA VAL A 223 25.24 -5.77 5.81
C VAL A 223 26.43 -6.44 5.12
N LEU A 224 26.83 -5.92 3.94
CA LEU A 224 28.02 -6.43 3.23
C LEU A 224 29.31 -6.20 4.01
N GLN A 225 29.46 -5.02 4.62
CA GLN A 225 30.63 -4.68 5.44
C GLN A 225 30.74 -5.62 6.66
N VAL A 226 29.63 -5.85 7.37
CA VAL A 226 29.57 -6.77 8.51
C VAL A 226 29.90 -8.19 8.08
N ARG A 227 29.35 -8.68 6.96
CA ARG A 227 29.69 -10.01 6.42
C ARG A 227 31.16 -10.18 6.07
N ARG A 228 31.82 -9.13 5.54
CA ARG A 228 33.25 -9.15 5.23
C ARG A 228 34.12 -9.14 6.50
N ARG A 229 33.68 -8.43 7.56
CA ARG A 229 34.42 -8.33 8.84
C ARG A 229 34.26 -9.55 9.75
N VAL A 230 33.29 -10.44 9.51
CA VAL A 230 33.06 -11.67 10.32
C VAL A 230 34.20 -12.66 10.24
N LYS A 231 35.23 -12.43 9.41
CA LYS A 231 36.55 -13.11 9.52
C LYS A 231 37.43 -12.62 10.68
N SER A 232 37.02 -11.58 11.44
CA SER A 232 37.73 -11.03 12.59
C SER A 232 36.77 -10.96 13.81
N GLU A 233 37.24 -11.39 14.95
CA GLU A 233 36.53 -11.87 16.15
C GLU A 233 35.67 -10.91 16.97
N THR A 234 35.15 -9.82 16.50
CA THR A 234 34.30 -8.91 17.29
C THR A 234 32.99 -8.63 16.60
N LYS A 235 31.91 -9.19 17.15
CA LYS A 235 30.55 -9.20 16.63
C LYS A 235 29.74 -7.95 16.97
N PRO A 236 29.13 -7.27 15.97
CA PRO A 236 27.72 -6.93 16.06
C PRO A 236 26.90 -7.88 15.18
N ARG A 237 26.22 -8.80 15.83
CA ARG A 237 25.42 -9.82 15.13
C ARG A 237 24.05 -9.24 14.78
N LEU A 238 23.84 -8.82 13.53
CA LEU A 238 22.48 -8.68 12.97
C LEU A 238 21.77 -10.02 13.13
N LYS A 239 20.66 -10.02 13.90
CA LYS A 239 19.87 -11.24 14.08
C LYS A 239 19.31 -11.67 12.73
N PRO A 240 19.29 -12.97 12.40
CA PRO A 240 18.71 -13.47 11.14
C PRO A 240 17.27 -13.03 10.91
N SER A 241 16.50 -12.82 12.00
CA SER A 241 15.14 -12.29 11.96
C SER A 241 15.07 -10.85 11.41
N ASP A 242 16.04 -10.01 11.81
CA ASP A 242 16.06 -8.60 11.40
C ASP A 242 16.43 -8.46 9.93
N PHE A 243 17.36 -9.29 9.46
CA PHE A 243 17.69 -9.35 8.04
C PHE A 243 16.51 -9.81 7.18
N ARG A 244 15.73 -10.79 7.64
CA ARG A 244 14.55 -11.27 6.92
C ARG A 244 13.44 -10.25 6.91
N ASN A 245 13.19 -9.54 8.03
CA ASN A 245 12.26 -8.43 8.07
C ASN A 245 12.66 -7.31 7.12
N PHE A 246 13.96 -6.96 7.10
CA PHE A 246 14.51 -6.00 6.14
C PHE A 246 14.26 -6.44 4.70
N LEU A 247 14.57 -7.68 4.36
CA LEU A 247 14.37 -8.21 3.00
C LEU A 247 12.89 -8.17 2.59
N THR A 248 11.97 -8.50 3.49
CA THR A 248 10.53 -8.42 3.23
C THR A 248 10.11 -6.99 2.85
N MET A 249 10.56 -6.00 3.63
CA MET A 249 10.22 -4.59 3.36
C MET A 249 10.88 -4.08 2.07
N PHE A 250 12.09 -4.54 1.77
CA PHE A 250 12.76 -4.24 0.49
C PHE A 250 11.97 -4.78 -0.71
N VAL A 251 11.47 -6.02 -0.62
CA VAL A 251 10.64 -6.63 -1.68
C VAL A 251 9.33 -5.85 -1.85
N VAL A 252 8.68 -5.44 -0.76
CA VAL A 252 7.48 -4.57 -0.83
C VAL A 252 7.77 -3.29 -1.61
N PHE A 253 8.90 -2.64 -1.32
CA PHE A 253 9.31 -1.43 -2.04
C PHE A 253 9.57 -1.68 -3.53
N VAL A 254 10.31 -2.74 -3.88
CA VAL A 254 10.62 -3.06 -5.28
C VAL A 254 9.34 -3.33 -6.07
N ILE A 255 8.40 -4.08 -5.50
CA ILE A 255 7.12 -4.37 -6.14
C ILE A 255 6.27 -3.11 -6.26
N PHE A 256 6.23 -2.26 -5.23
CA PHE A 256 5.57 -0.96 -5.32
C PHE A 256 6.13 -0.12 -6.47
N ALA A 257 7.46 0.04 -6.53
CA ALA A 257 8.12 0.81 -7.58
C ALA A 257 7.79 0.24 -8.98
N PHE A 258 7.83 -1.09 -9.13
CA PHE A 258 7.51 -1.77 -10.38
C PHE A 258 6.04 -1.56 -10.80
N CYS A 259 5.09 -1.66 -9.88
CA CYS A 259 3.67 -1.49 -10.17
C CYS A 259 3.30 -0.04 -10.53
N TRP A 260 3.96 0.95 -9.92
CA TRP A 260 3.63 2.37 -10.09
C TRP A 260 4.47 3.10 -11.13
N ALA A 261 5.65 2.58 -11.47
CA ALA A 261 6.55 3.20 -12.44
C ALA A 261 5.90 3.42 -13.82
N PRO A 262 5.22 2.45 -14.46
CA PRO A 262 4.65 2.65 -15.78
C PRO A 262 3.67 3.82 -15.82
N LEU A 263 2.74 3.89 -14.87
CA LEU A 263 1.74 4.96 -14.81
C LEU A 263 2.36 6.33 -14.57
N ASN A 264 3.36 6.42 -13.66
CA ASN A 264 4.05 7.68 -13.38
C ASN A 264 4.90 8.15 -14.58
N PHE A 265 5.58 7.25 -15.28
CA PHE A 265 6.36 7.62 -16.47
C PHE A 265 5.48 8.01 -17.64
N ILE A 266 4.34 7.32 -17.86
CA ILE A 266 3.33 7.75 -18.84
C ILE A 266 2.82 9.15 -18.50
N GLY A 267 2.44 9.36 -17.22
CA GLY A 267 1.96 10.66 -16.74
C GLY A 267 2.99 11.78 -16.96
N LEU A 268 4.25 11.51 -16.66
CA LEU A 268 5.35 12.47 -16.85
C LEU A 268 5.58 12.77 -18.32
N ALA A 269 5.63 11.76 -19.19
CA ALA A 269 5.81 11.92 -20.64
C ALA A 269 4.68 12.75 -21.26
N VAL A 270 3.43 12.44 -20.90
CA VAL A 270 2.24 13.20 -21.36
C VAL A 270 2.25 14.62 -20.81
N ALA A 271 2.70 14.85 -19.56
CA ALA A 271 2.76 16.19 -19.00
C ALA A 271 3.83 17.08 -19.65
N ILE A 272 4.97 16.50 -20.09
CA ILE A 272 6.06 17.25 -20.76
C ILE A 272 5.64 17.67 -22.17
N ASN A 273 5.04 16.77 -22.94
CA ASN A 273 4.57 17.06 -24.31
C ASN A 273 3.21 16.42 -24.58
N PRO A 274 2.10 17.05 -24.13
CA PRO A 274 0.76 16.47 -24.24
C PRO A 274 0.33 16.20 -25.69
N MET A 275 0.66 17.11 -26.61
CA MET A 275 0.23 17.04 -28.02
C MET A 275 0.87 15.87 -28.74
N GLU A 276 2.10 15.54 -28.44
CA GLU A 276 2.83 14.47 -29.08
C GLU A 276 2.68 13.13 -28.39
N MET A 277 2.73 13.12 -27.05
CA MET A 277 2.81 11.89 -26.27
C MET A 277 1.44 11.28 -25.95
N ALA A 278 0.40 12.10 -25.71
CA ALA A 278 -0.92 11.56 -25.39
C ALA A 278 -1.49 10.63 -26.48
N PRO A 279 -1.41 10.96 -27.79
CA PRO A 279 -1.89 10.06 -28.84
C PRO A 279 -0.98 8.84 -29.07
N LYS A 280 0.30 8.88 -28.62
CA LYS A 280 1.24 7.75 -28.76
C LYS A 280 1.10 6.69 -27.68
N VAL A 281 0.42 6.98 -26.57
CA VAL A 281 0.21 6.01 -25.49
C VAL A 281 -0.91 5.05 -25.90
N PRO A 282 -0.61 3.76 -26.16
CA PRO A 282 -1.64 2.79 -26.50
C PRO A 282 -2.61 2.61 -25.34
N GLU A 283 -3.90 2.47 -25.62
CA GLU A 283 -4.95 2.29 -24.61
C GLU A 283 -4.66 1.08 -23.71
N TRP A 284 -4.23 -0.04 -24.28
CA TRP A 284 -3.91 -1.25 -23.53
C TRP A 284 -2.78 -1.04 -22.51
N LEU A 285 -1.75 -0.24 -22.84
CA LEU A 285 -0.64 0.05 -21.94
C LEU A 285 -1.11 0.88 -20.76
N PHE A 286 -1.98 1.85 -21.00
CA PHE A 286 -2.58 2.67 -19.98
C PHE A 286 -3.47 1.83 -19.02
N ILE A 287 -4.33 0.96 -19.58
CA ILE A 287 -5.18 0.06 -18.81
C ILE A 287 -4.34 -0.88 -17.95
N ILE A 288 -3.34 -1.55 -18.50
CA ILE A 288 -2.45 -2.45 -17.76
C ILE A 288 -1.74 -1.70 -16.64
N SER A 289 -1.24 -0.48 -16.90
CA SER A 289 -0.57 0.32 -15.88
C SER A 289 -1.48 0.65 -14.70
N TYR A 290 -2.75 0.97 -14.94
CA TYR A 290 -3.74 1.20 -13.88
C TYR A 290 -4.05 -0.07 -13.10
N PHE A 291 -4.25 -1.20 -13.78
CA PHE A 291 -4.55 -2.47 -13.11
C PHE A 291 -3.35 -3.00 -12.33
N MET A 292 -2.11 -2.78 -12.80
CA MET A 292 -0.91 -3.05 -12.00
C MET A 292 -0.89 -2.21 -10.72
N ALA A 293 -1.26 -0.93 -10.80
CA ALA A 293 -1.35 -0.06 -9.65
C ALA A 293 -2.45 -0.52 -8.67
N TYR A 294 -3.62 -0.93 -9.15
CA TYR A 294 -4.67 -1.51 -8.31
C TYR A 294 -4.22 -2.80 -7.63
N PHE A 295 -3.57 -3.69 -8.39
CA PHE A 295 -3.09 -4.97 -7.86
C PHE A 295 -2.01 -4.81 -6.78
N ASN A 296 -1.28 -3.69 -6.77
CA ASN A 296 -0.26 -3.41 -5.77
C ASN A 296 -0.80 -3.44 -4.33
N SER A 297 -2.02 -2.94 -4.09
CA SER A 297 -2.60 -2.86 -2.75
C SER A 297 -2.77 -4.24 -2.09
N CYS A 298 -3.13 -5.27 -2.86
CA CYS A 298 -3.24 -6.63 -2.32
C CYS A 298 -1.89 -7.34 -2.15
N LEU A 299 -0.84 -6.94 -2.87
CA LEU A 299 0.47 -7.60 -2.84
C LEU A 299 1.19 -7.41 -1.52
N ASN A 300 1.00 -6.28 -0.82
CA ASN A 300 1.64 -6.00 0.46
C ASN A 300 1.37 -7.10 1.48
N ALA A 301 0.12 -7.47 1.69
CA ALA A 301 -0.29 -8.51 2.62
C ALA A 301 0.22 -9.91 2.22
N ILE A 302 0.22 -10.22 0.92
CA ILE A 302 0.75 -11.47 0.37
C ILE A 302 2.25 -11.59 0.67
N ILE A 303 3.02 -10.53 0.43
CA ILE A 303 4.47 -10.52 0.66
C ILE A 303 4.78 -10.72 2.14
N TYR A 304 4.05 -10.07 3.05
CA TYR A 304 4.22 -10.30 4.49
C TYR A 304 3.93 -11.75 4.87
N GLY A 305 2.88 -12.35 4.33
CA GLY A 305 2.54 -13.75 4.58
C GLY A 305 3.56 -14.75 4.02
N LEU A 306 4.19 -14.45 2.89
CA LEU A 306 5.17 -15.33 2.27
C LEU A 306 6.58 -15.18 2.89
N LEU A 307 7.06 -13.97 3.07
CA LEU A 307 8.44 -13.70 3.43
C LEU A 307 8.67 -13.48 4.93
N ASN A 308 7.68 -12.96 5.66
CA ASN A 308 7.81 -12.72 7.09
C ASN A 308 7.22 -13.87 7.91
N GLN A 309 8.10 -14.65 8.56
CA GLN A 309 7.70 -15.84 9.33
C GLN A 309 6.73 -15.51 10.48
N ASN A 310 6.87 -14.34 11.11
CA ASN A 310 6.02 -13.96 12.21
C ASN A 310 4.58 -13.70 11.72
N PHE A 311 4.42 -12.98 10.60
CA PHE A 311 3.12 -12.78 9.95
C PHE A 311 2.55 -14.09 9.43
N ARG A 312 3.36 -14.91 8.76
CA ARG A 312 2.94 -16.21 8.23
C ARG A 312 2.39 -17.13 9.33
N ASN A 313 3.05 -17.19 10.47
CA ASN A 313 2.60 -18.01 11.59
C ASN A 313 1.28 -17.50 12.18
N GLU A 314 1.11 -16.17 12.29
CA GLU A 314 -0.15 -15.58 12.76
C GLU A 314 -1.28 -15.74 11.75
N TYR A 315 -1.01 -15.60 10.45
CA TYR A 315 -2.01 -15.84 9.41
C TYR A 315 -2.53 -17.28 9.50
N LYS A 316 -1.64 -18.27 9.60
CA LYS A 316 -2.02 -19.67 9.79
C LYS A 316 -2.86 -19.86 11.04
N ARG A 317 -2.45 -19.26 12.18
CA ARG A 317 -3.16 -19.35 13.44
C ARG A 317 -4.56 -18.74 13.38
N ILE A 318 -4.70 -17.57 12.75
CA ILE A 318 -5.99 -16.89 12.58
C ILE A 318 -6.90 -17.72 11.68
N LEU A 319 -6.40 -18.16 10.52
CA LEU A 319 -7.17 -18.97 9.57
C LEU A 319 -7.60 -20.31 10.19
N LEU A 320 -6.71 -21.00 10.90
CA LEU A 320 -7.05 -22.23 11.62
C LEU A 320 -8.11 -22.01 12.72
N SER A 321 -8.02 -20.89 13.44
CA SER A 321 -9.02 -20.55 14.49
C SER A 321 -10.41 -20.25 13.90
N LEU A 322 -10.48 -19.76 12.68
CA LEU A 322 -11.74 -19.53 11.97
C LEU A 322 -12.32 -20.82 11.37
N TRP A 323 -11.45 -21.72 10.89
CA TRP A 323 -11.85 -22.94 10.20
C TRP A 323 -12.21 -24.08 11.15
N MET A 324 -11.53 -24.16 12.33
CA MET A 324 -11.73 -25.22 13.34
C MET A 324 -11.89 -24.62 14.75
N PRO A 325 -12.96 -23.88 15.03
CA PRO A 325 -13.13 -23.23 16.33
C PRO A 325 -13.17 -24.23 17.48
N ARG A 326 -13.70 -25.46 17.26
CA ARG A 326 -13.81 -26.50 18.30
C ARG A 326 -12.47 -27.05 18.78
N LEU A 327 -11.44 -27.13 17.94
CA LEU A 327 -10.12 -27.63 18.33
C LEU A 327 -9.35 -26.61 19.17
N PHE A 328 -9.56 -25.32 18.94
CA PHE A 328 -8.88 -24.22 19.66
C PHE A 328 -9.45 -24.02 21.08
N PHE A 329 -10.75 -24.26 21.29
CA PHE A 329 -11.35 -24.17 22.62
C PHE A 329 -10.96 -25.36 23.53
N GLN A 330 -10.60 -26.52 22.97
CA GLN A 330 -10.14 -27.68 23.73
C GLN A 330 -8.71 -27.55 24.27
N ASP A 331 -7.82 -26.87 23.54
CA ASP A 331 -6.42 -26.65 23.96
C ASP A 331 -6.31 -25.58 25.07
N THR A 332 -7.21 -24.59 25.07
CA THR A 332 -7.23 -23.55 26.13
C THR A 332 -7.80 -24.09 27.45
N SER A 333 -8.65 -25.11 27.42
CA SER A 333 -9.20 -25.73 28.64
C SER A 333 -8.25 -26.75 29.27
N LYS A 334 -7.30 -27.33 28.52
CA LYS A 334 -6.28 -28.25 29.03
C LYS A 334 -5.05 -27.55 29.62
N GLY A 335 -4.85 -26.26 29.34
CA GLY A 335 -3.74 -25.46 29.88
C GLY A 335 -3.98 -24.86 31.25
N GLY A 336 -5.15 -25.08 31.88
CA GLY A 336 -5.55 -24.47 33.13
C GLY A 336 -5.37 -25.34 34.36
N THR A 337 -4.97 -26.62 34.28
CA THR A 337 -4.94 -27.57 35.40
C THR A 337 -3.57 -28.21 35.72
N ASP A 338 -2.48 -27.81 35.04
CA ASP A 338 -1.13 -28.31 35.37
C ASP A 338 -0.21 -27.22 35.94
N GLY A 339 -0.63 -26.60 37.02
CA GLY A 339 0.12 -25.53 37.72
C GLY A 339 0.37 -25.81 39.19
N GLN A 340 0.49 -27.08 39.60
CA GLN A 340 0.93 -27.38 40.98
C GLN A 340 1.58 -28.78 41.08
N LYS A 341 2.76 -28.91 40.44
CA LYS A 341 3.72 -29.94 40.88
C LYS A 341 4.79 -29.24 41.71
N SER A 342 4.64 -29.39 43.01
CA SER A 342 5.61 -29.11 44.06
C SER A 342 6.97 -29.69 43.68
N ARG A 343 8.01 -28.83 43.60
CA ARG A 343 9.42 -29.24 43.60
C ARG A 343 9.71 -29.96 44.91
N PRO A 344 10.32 -31.17 44.90
CA PRO A 344 10.92 -31.73 46.10
C PRO A 344 12.14 -30.90 46.49
N SER A 345 12.20 -30.51 47.75
CA SER A 345 13.39 -29.89 48.37
C SER A 345 14.55 -30.87 48.30
N PRO A 346 15.80 -30.43 48.02
CA PRO A 346 16.98 -31.28 48.21
C PRO A 346 17.21 -31.50 49.68
N ALA A 347 17.32 -32.78 50.10
CA ALA A 347 17.72 -33.18 51.43
C ALA A 347 19.12 -32.63 51.75
N LEU A 348 19.22 -31.98 52.90
CA LEU A 348 20.48 -31.65 53.56
C LEU A 348 21.20 -32.96 53.93
N ASN A 349 22.32 -33.22 53.28
CA ASN A 349 23.24 -34.27 53.70
C ASN A 349 24.31 -33.63 54.64
N ASN A 350 24.09 -33.77 55.94
CA ASN A 350 25.11 -33.56 56.96
C ASN A 350 26.11 -34.72 56.87
N ASN A 351 27.28 -34.46 56.39
CA ASN A 351 28.56 -35.12 56.78
C ASN A 351 29.67 -34.44 56.02
N ASP A 352 30.43 -33.60 56.74
CA ASP A 352 31.86 -33.72 56.71
C ASP A 352 32.45 -32.90 57.85
N GLN A 353 32.99 -33.70 58.75
CA GLN A 353 33.83 -33.29 59.85
C GLN A 353 35.17 -32.70 59.34
N MET A 354 35.53 -31.57 60.00
CA MET A 354 36.84 -31.37 60.64
C MET A 354 38.08 -31.98 59.98
N LYS A 355 38.90 -31.11 59.41
CA LYS A 355 40.35 -31.21 59.60
C LYS A 355 41.00 -29.84 59.63
N THR A 356 41.36 -29.42 60.82
CA THR A 356 42.45 -28.53 61.17
C THR A 356 43.76 -29.04 60.62
N ASN A 357 44.64 -28.17 60.06
CA ASN A 357 46.00 -27.88 60.55
C ASN A 357 46.80 -27.11 59.50
N THR A 358 47.27 -25.94 59.95
CA THR A 358 48.69 -25.48 60.03
C THR A 358 49.53 -25.56 58.75
N LEU A 359 49.85 -24.48 58.15
CA LEU A 359 51.08 -23.68 58.20
C LEU A 359 50.93 -22.49 57.29
#